data_acf009982b20380614effcee051070a2
#
_entry.id   acf009982b20380614effcee051070a2
#
_cell.length_a   1.000
_cell.length_b   1.000
_cell.length_c   1.000
_cell.angle_alpha   90.00
_cell.angle_beta   90.00
_cell.angle_gamma   90.00
#
_symmetry.space_group_name_H-M   'P 1'
#
loop_
_entity.id
_entity.type
_entity.pdbx_description
1 polymer ?
#
loop_
_entity_poly.entity_id
_entity_poly.type
_entity_poly.pdbx_seq_one_letter_code
_entity_poly.pdbx_strand_id
1 'polypeptide(L)'
;MKTHNYCIAIHGGAGTLLREKMDARLRKKYENALSAALDVGYAMLEGGGSALDAVVASVSALEDCPLFNAGRGSVFNARGEHEMDAAIMEGSSRRVGAVALVRRIRNPIH
;
A
#
# COMPACT_ATOMS: atom_id res chain seq x y z
N MET A 1 6.06 -28.07 -13.84
CA MET A 1 5.33 -27.07 -13.02
C MET A 1 6.34 -26.26 -12.22
N LYS A 2 6.44 -24.97 -12.45
CA LYS A 2 7.22 -24.11 -11.54
C LYS A 2 6.41 -24.02 -10.25
N THR A 3 6.89 -24.64 -9.18
CA THR A 3 6.36 -24.39 -7.82
C THR A 3 6.75 -22.97 -7.42
N HIS A 4 5.78 -22.08 -7.40
CA HIS A 4 5.98 -20.74 -6.88
C HIS A 4 6.03 -20.81 -5.36
N ASN A 5 7.21 -20.61 -4.78
CA ASN A 5 7.42 -20.66 -3.32
C ASN A 5 7.21 -19.26 -2.66
N TYR A 6 6.34 -18.44 -3.23
CA TYR A 6 6.05 -17.10 -2.70
C TYR A 6 4.55 -16.85 -2.71
N CYS A 7 4.13 -15.98 -1.83
CA CYS A 7 2.79 -15.41 -1.83
C CYS A 7 2.86 -13.95 -1.39
N ILE A 8 1.84 -13.19 -1.74
CA ILE A 8 1.68 -11.80 -1.31
C ILE A 8 0.24 -11.57 -0.87
N ALA A 9 0.06 -10.78 0.16
CA ALA A 9 -1.24 -10.28 0.59
C ALA A 9 -1.12 -8.78 0.86
N ILE A 10 -2.17 -8.04 0.55
CA ILE A 10 -2.26 -6.61 0.83
C ILE A 10 -3.51 -6.30 1.64
N HIS A 11 -3.50 -5.17 2.33
CA HIS A 11 -4.64 -4.64 3.06
C HIS A 11 -4.82 -3.15 2.73
N GLY A 12 -5.99 -2.78 2.29
CA GLY A 12 -6.31 -1.41 1.86
C GLY A 12 -6.74 -0.45 2.97
N GLY A 13 -6.72 -0.90 4.21
CA GLY A 13 -7.15 -0.13 5.37
C GLY A 13 -8.52 -0.56 5.91
N ALA A 14 -8.79 -0.21 7.18
CA ALA A 14 -10.02 -0.50 7.90
C ALA A 14 -10.82 0.78 8.24
N GLY A 15 -10.64 1.83 7.46
CA GLY A 15 -11.32 3.12 7.66
C GLY A 15 -12.84 3.03 7.42
N THR A 16 -13.52 4.12 7.71
CA THR A 16 -14.98 4.24 7.66
C THR A 16 -15.56 4.23 6.25
N LEU A 17 -15.35 3.15 5.52
CA LEU A 17 -16.11 2.86 4.31
C LEU A 17 -17.38 2.11 4.71
N LEU A 18 -18.43 2.86 5.00
CA LEU A 18 -19.74 2.25 5.31
C LEU A 18 -20.24 1.53 4.06
N ARG A 19 -20.40 0.22 4.19
CA ARG A 19 -20.86 -0.66 3.10
C ARG A 19 -22.16 -0.16 2.46
N GLU A 20 -23.01 0.45 3.28
CA GLU A 20 -24.31 1.03 2.88
C GLU A 20 -24.17 2.29 2.00
N LYS A 21 -23.03 2.98 2.07
CA LYS A 21 -22.74 4.19 1.29
C LYS A 21 -21.89 3.90 0.06
N MET A 22 -21.48 2.66 -0.13
CA MET A 22 -20.63 2.24 -1.24
C MET A 22 -21.51 1.74 -2.40
N ASP A 23 -21.70 2.58 -3.41
CA ASP A 23 -22.33 2.15 -4.65
C ASP A 23 -21.44 1.17 -5.42
N ALA A 24 -22.01 0.47 -6.41
CA ALA A 24 -21.31 -0.52 -7.21
C ALA A 24 -20.10 0.08 -7.97
N ARG A 25 -20.20 1.33 -8.40
CA ARG A 25 -19.13 2.04 -9.12
C ARG A 25 -17.94 2.34 -8.21
N LEU A 26 -18.20 2.83 -7.01
CA LEU A 26 -17.15 3.12 -6.02
C LEU A 26 -16.48 1.83 -5.56
N ARG A 27 -17.28 0.79 -5.27
CA ARG A 27 -16.75 -0.53 -4.95
C ARG A 27 -15.80 -1.05 -6.02
N LYS A 28 -16.19 -0.95 -7.30
CA LYS A 28 -15.36 -1.40 -8.42
C LYS A 28 -14.05 -0.61 -8.52
N LYS A 29 -14.06 0.69 -8.19
CA LYS A 29 -12.84 1.49 -8.14
C LYS A 29 -11.86 0.98 -7.08
N TYR A 30 -12.35 0.68 -5.86
CA TYR A 30 -11.50 0.11 -4.81
C TYR A 30 -10.97 -1.27 -5.17
N GLU A 31 -11.81 -2.16 -5.69
CA GLU A 31 -11.40 -3.49 -6.14
C GLU A 31 -10.31 -3.42 -7.22
N ASN A 32 -10.48 -2.56 -8.22
CA ASN A 32 -9.49 -2.37 -9.28
C ASN A 32 -8.17 -1.80 -8.74
N ALA A 33 -8.23 -0.84 -7.82
CA ALA A 33 -7.03 -0.25 -7.22
C ALA A 33 -6.27 -1.24 -6.34
N LEU A 34 -6.99 -2.06 -5.56
CA LEU A 34 -6.38 -3.15 -4.78
C LEU A 34 -5.75 -4.21 -5.70
N SER A 35 -6.44 -4.61 -6.76
CA SER A 35 -5.90 -5.56 -7.74
C SER A 35 -4.61 -5.02 -8.35
N ALA A 36 -4.60 -3.76 -8.79
CA ALA A 36 -3.40 -3.14 -9.38
C ALA A 36 -2.22 -3.11 -8.40
N ALA A 37 -2.46 -2.76 -7.12
CA ALA A 37 -1.43 -2.77 -6.11
C ALA A 37 -0.90 -4.19 -5.79
N LEU A 38 -1.76 -5.19 -5.83
CA LEU A 38 -1.37 -6.59 -5.67
C LEU A 38 -0.54 -7.08 -6.87
N ASP A 39 -0.98 -6.76 -8.09
CA ASP A 39 -0.36 -7.21 -9.33
C ASP A 39 1.09 -6.72 -9.47
N VAL A 40 1.38 -5.46 -9.11
CA VAL A 40 2.75 -4.94 -9.20
C VAL A 40 3.69 -5.63 -8.22
N GLY A 41 3.24 -5.92 -6.99
CA GLY A 41 4.03 -6.67 -6.01
C GLY A 41 4.21 -8.13 -6.42
N TYR A 42 3.17 -8.75 -6.96
CA TYR A 42 3.25 -10.12 -7.46
C TYR A 42 4.22 -10.24 -8.64
N ALA A 43 4.18 -9.30 -9.58
CA ALA A 43 5.10 -9.27 -10.72
C ALA A 43 6.57 -9.15 -10.29
N MET A 44 6.85 -8.41 -9.21
CA MET A 44 8.21 -8.34 -8.62
C MET A 44 8.68 -9.72 -8.17
N LEU A 45 7.83 -10.47 -7.46
CA LEU A 45 8.16 -11.84 -7.00
C LEU A 45 8.31 -12.81 -8.17
N GLU A 46 7.43 -12.72 -9.16
CA GLU A 46 7.49 -13.56 -10.37
C GLU A 46 8.77 -13.31 -11.17
N GLY A 47 9.25 -12.07 -11.20
CA GLY A 47 10.51 -11.67 -11.82
C GLY A 47 11.76 -12.04 -11.01
N GLY A 48 11.62 -12.66 -9.83
CA GLY A 48 12.72 -13.03 -8.95
C GLY A 48 13.19 -11.92 -8.01
N GLY A 49 12.42 -10.85 -7.87
CA GLY A 49 12.67 -9.78 -6.89
C GLY A 49 12.49 -10.25 -5.46
N SER A 50 13.02 -9.49 -4.52
CA SER A 50 12.91 -9.80 -3.09
C SER A 50 11.50 -9.51 -2.54
N ALA A 51 11.17 -10.07 -1.38
CA ALA A 51 9.94 -9.74 -0.67
C ALA A 51 9.88 -8.25 -0.30
N LEU A 52 11.01 -7.62 0.02
CA LEU A 52 11.08 -6.18 0.27
C LEU A 52 10.72 -5.37 -0.98
N ASP A 53 11.27 -5.72 -2.14
CA ASP A 53 10.94 -5.04 -3.40
C ASP A 53 9.44 -5.16 -3.71
N ALA A 54 8.87 -6.33 -3.49
CA ALA A 54 7.44 -6.59 -3.72
C ALA A 54 6.55 -5.74 -2.80
N VAL A 55 6.85 -5.66 -1.51
CA VAL A 55 6.04 -4.85 -0.58
C VAL A 55 6.22 -3.36 -0.84
N VAL A 56 7.43 -2.89 -1.18
CA VAL A 56 7.66 -1.49 -1.58
C VAL A 56 6.85 -1.16 -2.83
N ALA A 57 6.86 -2.02 -3.85
CA ALA A 57 6.09 -1.79 -5.08
C ALA A 57 4.58 -1.71 -4.80
N SER A 58 4.03 -2.64 -4.01
CA SER A 58 2.60 -2.65 -3.65
C SER A 58 2.21 -1.43 -2.82
N VAL A 59 2.99 -1.08 -1.80
CA VAL A 59 2.71 0.09 -0.94
C VAL A 59 2.80 1.38 -1.74
N SER A 60 3.80 1.53 -2.61
CA SER A 60 3.92 2.69 -3.50
C SER A 60 2.68 2.86 -4.39
N ALA A 61 2.13 1.76 -4.91
CA ALA A 61 0.89 1.81 -5.69
C ALA A 61 -0.32 2.25 -4.86
N LEU A 62 -0.41 1.82 -3.59
CA LEU A 62 -1.44 2.30 -2.67
C LEU A 62 -1.26 3.78 -2.31
N GLU A 63 -0.02 4.23 -2.08
CA GLU A 63 0.30 5.64 -1.79
C GLU A 63 0.03 6.57 -2.98
N ASP A 64 0.22 6.10 -4.20
CA ASP A 64 -0.09 6.86 -5.41
C ASP A 64 -1.60 6.93 -5.72
N CYS A 65 -2.40 6.09 -5.10
CA CYS A 65 -3.84 6.02 -5.30
C CYS A 65 -4.60 6.89 -4.27
N PRO A 66 -5.42 7.86 -4.71
CA PRO A 66 -6.13 8.76 -3.80
C PRO A 66 -7.28 8.09 -3.02
N LEU A 67 -7.58 6.82 -3.28
CA LEU A 67 -8.64 6.09 -2.59
C LEU A 67 -8.25 5.58 -1.20
N PHE A 68 -6.95 5.48 -0.91
CA PHE A 68 -6.43 4.93 0.34
C PHE A 68 -5.87 6.04 1.24
N ASN A 69 -5.97 5.84 2.56
CA ASN A 69 -5.34 6.75 3.52
C ASN A 69 -3.82 6.47 3.59
N ALA A 70 -3.13 6.80 2.53
CA ALA A 70 -1.69 6.66 2.38
C ALA A 70 -1.20 7.61 1.29
N GLY A 71 -0.03 8.18 1.41
CA GLY A 71 0.56 9.04 0.39
C GLY A 71 -0.40 10.11 -0.13
N ARG A 72 -0.71 10.06 -1.41
CA ARG A 72 -1.58 11.02 -2.10
C ARG A 72 -3.01 11.08 -1.53
N GLY A 73 -3.52 9.98 -0.98
CA GLY A 73 -4.85 9.89 -0.38
C GLY A 73 -4.87 10.10 1.13
N SER A 74 -3.73 10.46 1.75
CA SER A 74 -3.65 10.64 3.19
C SER A 74 -4.61 11.70 3.70
N VAL A 75 -5.21 11.46 4.86
CA VAL A 75 -6.15 12.39 5.48
C VAL A 75 -5.45 13.62 6.04
N PHE A 76 -6.20 14.71 6.20
CA PHE A 76 -5.71 15.91 6.87
C PHE A 76 -5.67 15.72 8.39
N ASN A 77 -4.65 16.29 9.02
CA ASN A 77 -4.64 16.48 10.47
C ASN A 77 -5.53 17.67 10.87
N ALA A 78 -5.61 17.96 12.18
CA ALA A 78 -6.42 19.07 12.72
C ALA A 78 -6.01 20.45 12.20
N ARG A 79 -4.81 20.60 11.65
CA ARG A 79 -4.30 21.86 11.05
C ARG A 79 -4.50 21.93 9.54
N GLY A 80 -5.13 20.92 8.93
CA GLY A 80 -5.31 20.86 7.47
C GLY A 80 -4.03 20.49 6.72
N GLU A 81 -3.09 19.82 7.36
CA GLU A 81 -1.84 19.36 6.77
C GLU A 81 -1.84 17.84 6.63
N HIS A 82 -1.10 17.31 5.64
CA HIS A 82 -0.83 15.88 5.53
C HIS A 82 0.40 15.52 6.34
N GLU A 83 0.26 14.58 7.25
CA GLU A 83 1.34 13.93 8.00
C GLU A 83 1.21 12.43 7.78
N MET A 84 2.30 11.79 7.39
CA MET A 84 2.29 10.40 6.96
C MET A 84 3.34 9.61 7.73
N ASP A 85 3.03 8.34 7.96
CA ASP A 85 3.93 7.37 8.56
C ASP A 85 4.12 6.21 7.59
N ALA A 86 5.30 5.61 7.61
CA ALA A 86 5.57 4.37 6.91
C ALA A 86 6.55 3.51 7.70
N ALA A 87 6.44 2.21 7.55
CA ALA A 87 7.36 1.26 8.14
C ALA A 87 7.52 0.05 7.22
N ILE A 88 8.70 -0.56 7.27
CA ILE A 88 9.00 -1.78 6.56
C ILE A 88 9.85 -2.70 7.44
N MET A 89 9.66 -3.99 7.33
CA MET A 89 10.45 -4.99 8.04
C MET A 89 10.90 -6.11 7.10
N GLU A 90 12.16 -6.47 7.20
CA GLU A 90 12.70 -7.68 6.58
C GLU A 90 12.48 -8.88 7.52
N GLY A 91 11.72 -9.89 7.07
CA GLY A 91 11.33 -11.02 7.93
C GLY A 91 12.50 -11.90 8.37
N SER A 92 13.50 -12.11 7.51
CA SER A 92 14.65 -12.98 7.80
C SER A 92 15.54 -12.45 8.91
N SER A 93 15.87 -11.16 8.87
CA SER A 93 16.72 -10.49 9.87
C SER A 93 15.94 -9.77 10.95
N ARG A 94 14.65 -9.55 10.74
CA ARG A 94 13.75 -8.71 11.55
C ARG A 94 14.23 -7.26 11.69
N ARG A 95 15.03 -6.79 10.73
CA ARG A 95 15.41 -5.38 10.66
C ARG A 95 14.21 -4.55 10.25
N VAL A 96 14.01 -3.43 10.93
CA VAL A 96 12.90 -2.51 10.72
C VAL A 96 13.43 -1.13 10.35
N GLY A 97 12.80 -0.50 9.37
CA GLY A 97 12.91 0.93 9.09
C GLY A 97 11.54 1.58 9.25
N ALA A 98 11.50 2.78 9.79
CA ALA A 98 10.26 3.52 9.94
C ALA A 98 10.49 5.03 9.88
N VAL A 99 9.49 5.74 9.36
CA VAL A 99 9.39 7.20 9.40
C VAL A 99 8.02 7.59 9.95
N ALA A 100 7.97 8.70 10.67
CA ALA A 100 6.73 9.22 11.24
C ALA A 100 6.61 10.72 11.01
N LEU A 101 5.37 11.19 10.86
CA LEU A 101 5.01 12.60 10.67
C LEU A 101 5.73 13.29 9.51
N VAL A 102 6.07 12.51 8.47
CA VAL A 102 6.73 13.05 7.28
C VAL A 102 5.74 13.86 6.44
N ARG A 103 6.24 14.92 5.84
CA ARG A 103 5.47 15.85 5.01
C ARG A 103 6.18 16.08 3.69
N ARG A 104 5.43 16.46 2.64
CA ARG A 104 5.96 16.82 1.32
C ARG A 104 6.78 15.70 0.66
N ILE A 105 6.47 14.46 0.99
CA ILE A 105 7.04 13.27 0.39
C ILE A 105 5.92 12.57 -0.39
N ARG A 106 6.19 12.16 -1.61
CA ARG A 106 5.21 11.46 -2.44
C ARG A 106 4.94 10.04 -1.92
N ASN A 107 6.01 9.30 -1.69
CA ASN A 107 5.97 7.90 -1.26
C ASN A 107 6.78 7.71 0.03
N PRO A 108 6.15 7.80 1.20
CA PRO A 108 6.85 7.61 2.48
C PRO A 108 7.54 6.26 2.64
N ILE A 109 7.11 5.22 1.89
CA ILE A 109 7.71 3.89 1.94
C ILE A 109 9.14 3.84 1.37
N HIS A 110 9.54 4.80 0.54
CA HIS A 110 10.89 4.92 0.00
C HIS A 110 11.83 5.65 0.96
#